data_82b1bea84961df07dd90a695aec118f0
#
_entry.id   82b1bea84961df07dd90a695aec118f0
#
_cell.length_a   1.000
_cell.length_b   1.000
_cell.length_c   1.000
_cell.angle_alpha   90.00
_cell.angle_beta   90.00
_cell.angle_gamma   90.00
#
_symmetry.space_group_name_H-M   'P 1'
#
loop_
_entity.id
_entity.type
_entity.pdbx_description
1 polymer ?
#
loop_
_entity_poly.entity_id
_entity_poly.type
_entity_poly.pdbx_seq_one_letter_code
_entity_poly.pdbx_strand_id
1 'polypeptide(L)'
;EPGGPLLENNILKKISRQIVDKRVIIMIAFLAACVYCALSISRVHVNNDITSFLPPDTDTRRGLTIMENEFTTYASANVMLANTTYERASAAAEKIETLEHVTGVTFDNSPAHFVDSAALLTISFDGTSDDENVIAAMKEFRSLTAGFDTYTSSDIGADLLGEIAQQMVGVVALAAVVIMAVLLFTSRSYFEVVIFLIVFSVAALLNMGTNFWLGEISSITNSIAVILQLALAIDYAIIFSHRYQDEIDRFPTEREALIEALSKSIVEISSSSLTTISGLVALMLMQFRLGYDLGLVLSKGILCSLITVFLLMPGLIASFFRPLRRTTHKSHVPDITGWGRVLMKTRFGFVAVFVIILPLAIWCSSRTEYAFNDAGIDELKYSESRAAARKITGTFANDTTIAVLVPSGNYEAEKQFLRDAAELDNVKTVTGLANIEIEDGKVLTDSYTPRMFSMLLNIDFEEAG
;
A
#
# COMPACT_ATOMS: atom_id res chain seq x y z
N GLU A 1 -30.46 -20.70 -36.36
CA GLU A 1 -31.41 -21.20 -35.36
C GLU A 1 -32.12 -20.02 -34.67
N PRO A 2 -33.48 -19.93 -34.75
CA PRO A 2 -34.24 -18.76 -34.24
C PRO A 2 -34.74 -19.01 -32.81
N GLY A 3 -33.89 -19.27 -31.85
CA GLY A 3 -34.30 -19.56 -30.45
C GLY A 3 -33.52 -18.88 -29.35
N GLY A 4 -32.37 -18.30 -29.61
CA GLY A 4 -31.48 -17.75 -28.57
C GLY A 4 -31.92 -16.42 -27.94
N PRO A 5 -32.10 -15.32 -28.66
CA PRO A 5 -32.28 -14.00 -28.07
C PRO A 5 -33.65 -13.75 -27.41
N LEU A 6 -34.69 -14.49 -27.82
CA LEU A 6 -36.04 -14.32 -27.25
C LEU A 6 -36.25 -15.06 -25.92
N LEU A 7 -35.59 -16.18 -25.71
CA LEU A 7 -35.65 -16.95 -24.45
C LEU A 7 -34.83 -16.26 -23.34
N GLU A 8 -33.64 -15.74 -23.67
CA GLU A 8 -32.75 -15.03 -22.77
C GLU A 8 -33.40 -13.74 -22.25
N ASN A 9 -34.05 -12.97 -23.12
CA ASN A 9 -34.80 -11.78 -22.76
C ASN A 9 -35.96 -12.05 -21.81
N ASN A 10 -36.63 -13.21 -21.93
CA ASN A 10 -37.72 -13.60 -21.03
C ASN A 10 -37.23 -13.99 -19.62
N ILE A 11 -36.06 -14.62 -19.50
CA ILE A 11 -35.49 -15.02 -18.21
C ILE A 11 -35.03 -13.77 -17.46
N LEU A 12 -34.28 -12.88 -18.11
CA LEU A 12 -33.81 -11.63 -17.51
C LEU A 12 -34.96 -10.73 -17.04
N LYS A 13 -36.02 -10.61 -17.84
CA LYS A 13 -37.23 -9.89 -17.41
C LYS A 13 -37.92 -10.53 -16.21
N LYS A 14 -37.94 -11.85 -16.12
CA LYS A 14 -38.50 -12.56 -14.97
C LYS A 14 -37.68 -12.29 -13.69
N ILE A 15 -36.35 -12.34 -13.78
CA ILE A 15 -35.44 -12.02 -12.69
C ILE A 15 -35.62 -10.56 -12.27
N SER A 16 -35.57 -9.63 -13.22
CA SER A 16 -35.75 -8.19 -12.97
C SER A 16 -37.09 -7.89 -12.30
N ARG A 17 -38.18 -8.56 -12.71
CA ARG A 17 -39.48 -8.46 -12.06
C ARG A 17 -39.44 -8.93 -10.61
N GLN A 18 -38.80 -10.06 -10.30
CA GLN A 18 -38.66 -10.56 -8.94
C GLN A 18 -37.85 -9.60 -8.05
N ILE A 19 -36.78 -9.01 -8.58
CA ILE A 19 -35.97 -8.02 -7.88
C ILE A 19 -36.82 -6.79 -7.49
N VAL A 20 -37.52 -6.22 -8.46
CA VAL A 20 -38.36 -5.03 -8.25
C VAL A 20 -39.51 -5.31 -7.29
N ASP A 21 -40.16 -6.48 -7.42
CA ASP A 21 -41.30 -6.86 -6.57
C ASP A 21 -40.90 -7.15 -5.12
N LYS A 22 -39.73 -7.77 -4.92
CA LYS A 22 -39.17 -8.11 -3.60
C LYS A 22 -38.27 -7.02 -3.01
N ARG A 23 -38.27 -5.80 -3.56
CA ARG A 23 -37.38 -4.71 -3.17
C ARG A 23 -37.23 -4.47 -1.67
N VAL A 24 -38.37 -4.57 -0.90
CA VAL A 24 -38.35 -4.32 0.55
C VAL A 24 -37.53 -5.40 1.27
N ILE A 25 -37.70 -6.68 0.89
CA ILE A 25 -36.95 -7.80 1.47
C ILE A 25 -35.45 -7.64 1.14
N ILE A 26 -35.14 -7.27 -0.10
CA ILE A 26 -33.76 -7.04 -0.56
C ILE A 26 -33.13 -5.88 0.23
N MET A 27 -33.82 -4.76 0.39
CA MET A 27 -33.32 -3.61 1.17
C MET A 27 -33.05 -3.98 2.63
N ILE A 28 -33.94 -4.78 3.27
CA ILE A 28 -33.74 -5.27 4.65
C ILE A 28 -32.52 -6.20 4.70
N ALA A 29 -32.35 -7.10 3.72
CA ALA A 29 -31.20 -7.99 3.65
C ALA A 29 -29.89 -7.19 3.50
N PHE A 30 -29.86 -6.15 2.66
CA PHE A 30 -28.69 -5.26 2.53
C PHE A 30 -28.42 -4.50 3.83
N LEU A 31 -29.46 -4.02 4.53
CA LEU A 31 -29.30 -3.35 5.81
C LEU A 31 -28.66 -4.30 6.84
N ALA A 32 -29.15 -5.54 6.93
CA ALA A 32 -28.56 -6.55 7.81
C ALA A 32 -27.11 -6.89 7.44
N ALA A 33 -26.81 -7.03 6.14
CA ALA A 33 -25.45 -7.24 5.64
C ALA A 33 -24.53 -6.05 5.96
N CYS A 34 -25.02 -4.82 5.83
CA CYS A 34 -24.27 -3.62 6.21
C CYS A 34 -23.93 -3.59 7.69
N VAL A 35 -24.88 -3.91 8.57
CA VAL A 35 -24.62 -3.99 10.02
C VAL A 35 -23.58 -5.07 10.32
N TYR A 36 -23.71 -6.24 9.72
CA TYR A 36 -22.74 -7.31 9.87
C TYR A 36 -21.34 -6.89 9.40
N CYS A 37 -21.23 -6.30 8.22
CA CYS A 37 -19.96 -5.83 7.66
C CYS A 37 -19.33 -4.69 8.49
N ALA A 38 -20.15 -3.76 8.98
CA ALA A 38 -19.66 -2.68 9.84
C ALA A 38 -19.04 -3.20 11.15
N LEU A 39 -19.64 -4.24 11.75
CA LEU A 39 -19.10 -4.90 12.94
C LEU A 39 -17.85 -5.76 12.64
N SER A 40 -17.69 -6.18 11.39
CA SER A 40 -16.59 -7.06 10.97
C SER A 40 -15.36 -6.30 10.49
N ILE A 41 -15.45 -5.02 10.15
CA ILE A 41 -14.32 -4.19 9.70
C ILE A 41 -13.16 -4.20 10.71
N SER A 42 -13.46 -4.11 12.00
CA SER A 42 -12.44 -4.13 13.06
C SER A 42 -11.68 -5.47 13.19
N ARG A 43 -12.17 -6.51 12.53
CA ARG A 43 -11.55 -7.84 12.50
C ARG A 43 -10.63 -8.04 11.30
N VAL A 44 -10.58 -7.09 10.38
CA VAL A 44 -9.69 -7.16 9.22
C VAL A 44 -8.27 -6.92 9.67
N HIS A 45 -7.42 -7.92 9.47
CA HIS A 45 -5.99 -7.80 9.74
C HIS A 45 -5.29 -7.18 8.53
N VAL A 46 -4.65 -6.03 8.75
CA VAL A 46 -3.92 -5.31 7.70
C VAL A 46 -2.43 -5.52 7.96
N ASN A 47 -1.76 -6.16 7.00
CA ASN A 47 -0.33 -6.40 7.05
C ASN A 47 0.42 -5.26 6.34
N ASN A 48 1.36 -4.65 7.04
CA ASN A 48 2.16 -3.53 6.55
C ASN A 48 3.52 -3.93 6.00
N ASP A 49 3.95 -5.14 6.33
CA ASP A 49 5.21 -5.68 5.86
C ASP A 49 5.05 -6.17 4.41
N ILE A 50 5.52 -5.35 3.46
CA ILE A 50 5.50 -5.69 2.03
C ILE A 50 6.37 -6.92 1.75
N THR A 51 7.40 -7.17 2.57
CA THR A 51 8.31 -8.30 2.37
C THR A 51 7.65 -9.64 2.64
N SER A 52 6.59 -9.67 3.47
CA SER A 52 5.77 -10.85 3.73
C SER A 52 5.02 -11.36 2.49
N PHE A 53 4.83 -10.49 1.48
CA PHE A 53 4.19 -10.83 0.21
C PHE A 53 5.18 -11.32 -0.85
N LEU A 54 6.49 -11.33 -0.58
CA LEU A 54 7.48 -11.93 -1.47
C LEU A 54 7.23 -13.44 -1.60
N PRO A 55 7.51 -14.02 -2.80
CA PRO A 55 7.43 -15.47 -2.97
C PRO A 55 8.36 -16.19 -1.98
N PRO A 56 7.90 -17.28 -1.36
CA PRO A 56 8.65 -17.97 -0.29
C PRO A 56 9.95 -18.63 -0.78
N ASP A 57 10.07 -18.84 -2.08
CA ASP A 57 11.23 -19.44 -2.76
C ASP A 57 12.30 -18.43 -3.17
N THR A 58 12.06 -17.13 -2.97
CA THR A 58 13.08 -16.09 -3.20
C THR A 58 14.15 -16.10 -2.12
N ASP A 59 15.42 -15.88 -2.51
CA ASP A 59 16.53 -15.84 -1.56
C ASP A 59 16.34 -14.73 -0.50
N THR A 60 15.78 -13.58 -0.90
CA THR A 60 15.46 -12.50 0.02
C THR A 60 14.45 -12.95 1.09
N ARG A 61 13.34 -13.61 0.72
CA ARG A 61 12.35 -14.07 1.70
C ARG A 61 12.92 -15.17 2.61
N ARG A 62 13.71 -16.08 2.04
CA ARG A 62 14.41 -17.11 2.83
C ARG A 62 15.38 -16.49 3.82
N GLY A 63 16.17 -15.50 3.37
CA GLY A 63 17.08 -14.75 4.23
C GLY A 63 16.35 -14.03 5.36
N LEU A 64 15.27 -13.30 5.06
CA LEU A 64 14.44 -12.63 6.07
C LEU A 64 13.86 -13.64 7.09
N THR A 65 13.36 -14.79 6.62
CA THR A 65 12.82 -15.82 7.51
C THR A 65 13.88 -16.41 8.45
N ILE A 66 15.12 -16.59 7.96
CA ILE A 66 16.24 -17.02 8.82
C ILE A 66 16.58 -15.91 9.83
N MET A 67 16.63 -14.65 9.38
CA MET A 67 16.88 -13.53 10.30
C MET A 67 15.81 -13.42 11.38
N GLU A 68 14.52 -13.55 11.02
CA GLU A 68 13.40 -13.51 11.98
C GLU A 68 13.45 -14.64 13.02
N ASN A 69 13.93 -15.83 12.64
CA ASN A 69 13.92 -17.01 13.51
C ASN A 69 15.22 -17.21 14.32
N GLU A 70 16.37 -16.82 13.75
CA GLU A 70 17.68 -17.13 14.33
C GLU A 70 18.36 -15.89 14.93
N PHE A 71 17.90 -14.68 14.55
CA PHE A 71 18.50 -13.42 15.00
C PHE A 71 17.46 -12.54 15.67
N THR A 72 17.80 -11.93 16.79
CA THR A 72 16.99 -10.88 17.38
C THR A 72 17.34 -9.56 16.68
N THR A 73 16.38 -8.99 15.94
CA THR A 73 16.56 -7.68 15.30
C THR A 73 16.23 -6.59 16.31
N TYR A 74 17.24 -5.97 16.84
CA TYR A 74 17.10 -4.84 17.76
C TYR A 74 16.88 -3.53 17.01
N ALA A 75 16.13 -2.64 17.64
CA ALA A 75 15.93 -1.29 17.10
C ALA A 75 17.25 -0.50 17.09
N SER A 76 17.42 0.34 16.09
CA SER A 76 18.55 1.25 16.00
C SER A 76 18.11 2.67 15.59
N ALA A 77 18.92 3.67 15.97
CA ALA A 77 18.72 5.05 15.57
C ALA A 77 20.03 5.67 15.10
N ASN A 78 19.99 6.32 13.94
CA ASN A 78 21.09 7.13 13.43
C ASN A 78 20.85 8.59 13.82
N VAL A 79 21.77 9.17 14.57
CA VAL A 79 21.65 10.51 15.13
C VAL A 79 22.85 11.34 14.73
N MET A 80 22.60 12.41 13.99
CA MET A 80 23.64 13.39 13.69
C MET A 80 23.53 14.58 14.66
N LEU A 81 24.62 14.88 15.36
CA LEU A 81 24.81 16.10 16.12
C LEU A 81 25.61 17.08 15.26
N ALA A 82 24.97 18.16 14.81
CA ALA A 82 25.64 19.18 14.00
C ALA A 82 26.25 20.28 14.88
N ASN A 83 27.19 21.00 14.31
CA ASN A 83 27.87 22.15 14.98
C ASN A 83 28.47 21.78 16.35
N THR A 84 29.13 20.62 16.43
CA THR A 84 29.70 20.10 17.69
C THR A 84 31.18 19.78 17.52
N THR A 85 31.90 19.69 18.64
CA THR A 85 33.27 19.15 18.66
C THR A 85 33.28 17.69 19.00
N TYR A 86 34.36 16.99 18.64
CA TYR A 86 34.50 15.56 18.91
C TYR A 86 34.33 15.23 20.40
N GLU A 87 34.97 16.05 21.30
CA GLU A 87 34.90 15.84 22.77
C GLU A 87 33.47 15.98 23.30
N ARG A 88 32.69 16.95 22.76
CA ARG A 88 31.30 17.14 23.18
C ARG A 88 30.41 16.00 22.66
N ALA A 89 30.65 15.50 21.44
CA ALA A 89 29.94 14.39 20.90
C ALA A 89 30.27 13.09 21.64
N SER A 90 31.55 12.84 21.97
CA SER A 90 31.99 11.69 22.78
C SER A 90 31.36 11.70 24.18
N ALA A 91 31.35 12.85 24.85
CA ALA A 91 30.69 12.98 26.14
C ALA A 91 29.16 12.80 26.07
N ALA A 92 28.55 13.12 24.94
CA ALA A 92 27.14 12.85 24.72
C ALA A 92 26.92 11.33 24.47
N ALA A 93 27.75 10.68 23.66
CA ALA A 93 27.71 9.24 23.41
C ALA A 93 27.83 8.44 24.71
N GLU A 94 28.81 8.75 25.58
CA GLU A 94 28.98 8.10 26.89
C GLU A 94 27.72 8.23 27.76
N LYS A 95 27.07 9.40 27.77
CA LYS A 95 25.81 9.59 28.53
C LYS A 95 24.63 8.80 27.94
N ILE A 96 24.55 8.74 26.62
CA ILE A 96 23.50 7.97 25.94
C ILE A 96 23.67 6.48 26.22
N GLU A 97 24.90 5.98 26.27
CA GLU A 97 25.20 4.60 26.57
C GLU A 97 24.77 4.18 28.00
N THR A 98 24.66 5.15 28.93
CA THR A 98 24.15 4.88 30.29
C THR A 98 22.62 4.83 30.40
N LEU A 99 21.90 5.12 29.33
CA LEU A 99 20.44 5.05 29.33
C LEU A 99 19.96 3.61 29.43
N GLU A 100 18.87 3.39 30.17
CA GLU A 100 18.20 2.10 30.24
C GLU A 100 17.71 1.68 28.87
N HIS A 101 17.82 0.41 28.50
CA HIS A 101 17.47 -0.15 27.17
C HIS A 101 18.35 0.29 26.00
N VAL A 102 19.47 0.98 26.21
CA VAL A 102 20.51 1.21 25.20
C VAL A 102 21.60 0.14 25.38
N THR A 103 21.87 -0.62 24.33
CA THR A 103 22.89 -1.71 24.34
C THR A 103 24.26 -1.24 23.89
N GLY A 104 24.33 -0.10 23.17
CA GLY A 104 25.60 0.47 22.74
C GLY A 104 25.41 1.69 21.85
N VAL A 105 26.46 2.51 21.80
CA VAL A 105 26.56 3.69 20.93
C VAL A 105 27.84 3.58 20.10
N THR A 106 27.68 3.46 18.78
CA THR A 106 28.82 3.45 17.87
C THR A 106 29.18 4.87 17.48
N PHE A 107 30.35 5.32 17.91
CA PHE A 107 30.92 6.63 17.57
C PHE A 107 32.43 6.59 17.72
N ASP A 108 33.16 7.04 16.69
CA ASP A 108 34.62 7.14 16.68
C ASP A 108 35.08 8.38 15.91
N ASN A 109 36.41 8.61 15.87
CA ASN A 109 37.00 9.74 15.17
C ASN A 109 37.33 9.41 13.68
N SER A 110 36.57 8.50 13.07
CA SER A 110 36.69 8.21 11.64
C SER A 110 35.84 9.18 10.79
N PRO A 111 36.18 9.36 9.52
CA PRO A 111 35.35 10.15 8.60
C PRO A 111 33.93 9.60 8.40
N ALA A 112 33.65 8.37 8.82
CA ALA A 112 32.32 7.78 8.81
C ALA A 112 31.45 8.34 9.94
N HIS A 113 32.04 8.76 11.07
CA HIS A 113 31.31 9.18 12.25
C HIS A 113 31.56 10.64 12.65
N PHE A 114 32.66 11.27 12.17
CA PHE A 114 32.94 12.67 12.48
C PHE A 114 33.54 13.43 11.29
N VAL A 115 32.78 14.37 10.74
CA VAL A 115 33.17 15.21 9.58
C VAL A 115 32.60 16.61 9.75
N ASP A 116 33.41 17.65 9.43
CA ASP A 116 32.97 19.06 9.35
C ASP A 116 32.17 19.56 10.55
N SER A 117 32.62 19.20 11.77
CA SER A 117 31.90 19.54 13.02
C SER A 117 30.53 18.89 13.15
N ALA A 118 30.26 17.81 12.45
CA ALA A 118 29.11 16.96 12.61
C ALA A 118 29.54 15.57 13.12
N ALA A 119 28.82 15.04 14.09
CA ALA A 119 29.04 13.71 14.65
C ALA A 119 27.84 12.81 14.31
N LEU A 120 28.09 11.62 13.79
CA LEU A 120 27.08 10.60 13.55
C LEU A 120 27.20 9.51 14.61
N LEU A 121 26.17 9.37 15.44
CA LEU A 121 26.04 8.32 16.43
C LEU A 121 25.04 7.28 15.95
N THR A 122 25.42 6.00 15.99
CA THR A 122 24.49 4.88 15.78
C THR A 122 24.19 4.27 17.14
N ILE A 123 22.94 4.39 17.57
CA ILE A 123 22.46 3.90 18.88
C ILE A 123 21.71 2.60 18.67
N SER A 124 22.08 1.54 19.41
CA SER A 124 21.40 0.25 19.41
C SER A 124 20.64 0.07 20.72
N PHE A 125 19.47 -0.57 20.63
CA PHE A 125 18.57 -0.80 21.78
C PHE A 125 18.41 -2.31 22.01
N ASP A 126 17.85 -2.71 23.17
CA ASP A 126 17.64 -4.10 23.57
C ASP A 126 16.26 -4.67 23.18
N GLY A 127 15.45 -3.89 22.46
CA GLY A 127 14.10 -4.26 22.03
C GLY A 127 13.82 -3.86 20.58
N THR A 128 12.59 -4.12 20.13
CA THR A 128 12.13 -3.75 18.78
C THR A 128 11.67 -2.30 18.71
N SER A 129 11.46 -1.78 17.49
CA SER A 129 11.02 -0.38 17.24
C SER A 129 9.67 -0.04 17.88
N ASP A 130 8.82 -1.04 18.13
CA ASP A 130 7.48 -0.87 18.69
C ASP A 130 7.42 -1.12 20.21
N ASP A 131 8.55 -1.47 20.84
CA ASP A 131 8.62 -1.71 22.27
C ASP A 131 8.46 -0.39 23.04
N GLU A 132 7.53 -0.40 24.01
CA GLU A 132 7.25 0.79 24.85
C GLU A 132 8.48 1.27 25.62
N ASN A 133 9.35 0.34 26.04
CA ASN A 133 10.58 0.67 26.76
C ASN A 133 11.59 1.36 25.83
N VAL A 134 11.75 0.87 24.59
CA VAL A 134 12.62 1.48 23.58
C VAL A 134 12.09 2.87 23.18
N ILE A 135 10.77 3.01 23.04
CA ILE A 135 10.14 4.31 22.78
C ILE A 135 10.38 5.29 23.94
N ALA A 136 10.34 4.80 25.19
CA ALA A 136 10.63 5.63 26.37
C ALA A 136 12.10 6.06 26.39
N ALA A 137 13.04 5.13 26.15
CA ALA A 137 14.48 5.44 26.04
C ALA A 137 14.77 6.47 24.93
N MET A 138 14.08 6.38 23.80
CA MET A 138 14.19 7.34 22.72
C MET A 138 13.67 8.75 23.09
N LYS A 139 12.65 8.85 23.95
CA LYS A 139 12.18 10.13 24.48
C LYS A 139 13.19 10.74 25.46
N GLU A 140 13.79 9.91 26.31
CA GLU A 140 14.84 10.35 27.24
C GLU A 140 16.08 10.80 26.49
N PHE A 141 16.53 10.07 25.48
CA PHE A 141 17.58 10.46 24.55
C PHE A 141 17.32 11.87 23.96
N ARG A 142 16.12 12.14 23.44
CA ARG A 142 15.76 13.44 22.89
C ARG A 142 15.88 14.57 23.92
N SER A 143 15.60 14.30 25.20
CA SER A 143 15.76 15.26 26.26
C SER A 143 17.22 15.56 26.57
N LEU A 144 18.11 14.56 26.51
CA LEU A 144 19.55 14.72 26.72
C LEU A 144 20.21 15.51 25.57
N THR A 145 19.70 15.35 24.36
CA THR A 145 20.25 16.00 23.16
C THR A 145 19.59 17.35 22.83
N ALA A 146 18.65 17.83 23.65
CA ALA A 146 17.93 19.10 23.42
C ALA A 146 18.86 20.34 23.32
N GLY A 147 20.09 20.24 23.82
CA GLY A 147 21.10 21.30 23.72
C GLY A 147 21.99 21.26 22.48
N PHE A 148 21.73 20.30 21.56
CA PHE A 148 22.46 20.10 20.31
C PHE A 148 21.54 20.39 19.13
N ASP A 149 22.12 20.73 17.98
CA ASP A 149 21.43 20.75 16.69
C ASP A 149 21.36 19.30 16.17
N THR A 150 20.26 18.61 16.50
CA THR A 150 20.13 17.15 16.38
C THR A 150 19.24 16.78 15.22
N TYR A 151 19.70 15.84 14.38
CA TYR A 151 18.96 15.20 13.30
C TYR A 151 18.87 13.72 13.57
N THR A 152 17.67 13.21 13.80
CA THR A 152 17.44 11.81 14.17
C THR A 152 16.71 11.07 13.07
N SER A 153 17.32 10.03 12.54
CA SER A 153 16.70 9.08 11.60
C SER A 153 16.49 7.74 12.30
N SER A 154 15.25 7.40 12.57
CA SER A 154 14.86 6.18 13.28
C SER A 154 13.41 5.84 12.98
N ASP A 155 13.10 4.54 13.05
CA ASP A 155 11.73 4.00 12.96
C ASP A 155 11.10 3.75 14.34
N ILE A 156 11.84 4.04 15.42
CA ILE A 156 11.39 3.82 16.80
C ILE A 156 10.20 4.72 17.13
N GLY A 157 9.07 4.10 17.47
CA GLY A 157 7.81 4.77 17.77
C GLY A 157 7.20 5.52 16.58
N ALA A 158 7.61 5.20 15.35
CA ALA A 158 6.99 5.73 14.15
C ALA A 158 5.63 5.06 13.94
N ASP A 159 4.55 5.79 14.15
CA ASP A 159 3.19 5.32 13.79
C ASP A 159 2.96 5.51 12.28
N LEU A 160 3.71 4.74 11.47
CA LEU A 160 3.55 4.72 10.01
C LEU A 160 2.11 4.40 9.60
N LEU A 161 1.42 3.58 10.40
CA LEU A 161 0.04 3.19 10.18
C LEU A 161 -0.92 4.35 10.40
N GLY A 162 -0.79 5.03 11.52
CA GLY A 162 -1.60 6.20 11.83
C GLY A 162 -1.36 7.32 10.82
N GLU A 163 -0.11 7.54 10.40
CA GLU A 163 0.22 8.52 9.36
C GLU A 163 -0.39 8.16 8.01
N ILE A 164 -0.26 6.92 7.55
CA ILE A 164 -0.88 6.45 6.30
C ILE A 164 -2.41 6.55 6.41
N ALA A 165 -3.01 6.09 7.51
CA ALA A 165 -4.44 6.15 7.71
C ALA A 165 -4.97 7.59 7.67
N GLN A 166 -4.28 8.53 8.34
CA GLN A 166 -4.64 9.94 8.32
C GLN A 166 -4.53 10.57 6.93
N GLN A 167 -3.50 10.22 6.16
CA GLN A 167 -3.33 10.66 4.79
C GLN A 167 -4.42 10.11 3.86
N MET A 168 -4.79 8.82 4.05
CA MET A 168 -5.84 8.18 3.27
C MET A 168 -7.21 8.83 3.47
N VAL A 169 -7.52 9.33 4.67
CA VAL A 169 -8.74 10.12 4.90
C VAL A 169 -8.81 11.34 3.97
N GLY A 170 -7.70 12.07 3.82
CA GLY A 170 -7.63 13.22 2.91
C GLY A 170 -7.82 12.83 1.44
N VAL A 171 -7.19 11.74 1.00
CA VAL A 171 -7.31 11.22 -0.37
C VAL A 171 -8.73 10.74 -0.67
N VAL A 172 -9.35 9.99 0.25
CA VAL A 172 -10.74 9.54 0.12
C VAL A 172 -11.71 10.72 0.11
N ALA A 173 -11.49 11.73 0.95
CA ALA A 173 -12.32 12.94 0.95
C ALA A 173 -12.20 13.71 -0.37
N LEU A 174 -11.00 13.87 -0.91
CA LEU A 174 -10.78 14.50 -2.23
C LEU A 174 -11.46 13.68 -3.33
N ALA A 175 -11.28 12.37 -3.34
CA ALA A 175 -11.94 11.48 -4.30
C ALA A 175 -13.47 11.61 -4.21
N ALA A 176 -14.04 11.65 -3.00
CA ALA A 176 -15.47 11.84 -2.80
C ALA A 176 -15.98 13.19 -3.35
N VAL A 177 -15.20 14.27 -3.18
CA VAL A 177 -15.54 15.60 -3.76
C VAL A 177 -15.52 15.56 -5.28
N VAL A 178 -14.50 14.96 -5.88
CA VAL A 178 -14.39 14.83 -7.34
C VAL A 178 -15.56 13.98 -7.89
N ILE A 179 -15.84 12.84 -7.25
CA ILE A 179 -16.96 11.96 -7.60
C ILE A 179 -18.29 12.72 -7.50
N MET A 180 -18.50 13.46 -6.41
CA MET A 180 -19.70 14.27 -6.21
C MET A 180 -19.85 15.30 -7.35
N ALA A 181 -18.78 15.99 -7.72
CA ALA A 181 -18.80 16.97 -8.81
C ALA A 181 -19.15 16.30 -10.16
N VAL A 182 -18.56 15.15 -10.47
CA VAL A 182 -18.85 14.38 -11.68
C VAL A 182 -20.31 13.91 -11.69
N LEU A 183 -20.80 13.37 -10.58
CA LEU A 183 -22.18 12.91 -10.46
C LEU A 183 -23.18 14.06 -10.60
N LEU A 184 -22.93 15.21 -10.00
CA LEU A 184 -23.78 16.40 -10.15
C LEU A 184 -23.81 16.90 -11.60
N PHE A 185 -22.70 16.77 -12.31
CA PHE A 185 -22.62 17.19 -13.71
C PHE A 185 -23.30 16.20 -14.66
N THR A 186 -23.20 14.89 -14.39
CA THR A 186 -23.72 13.82 -15.28
C THR A 186 -25.16 13.42 -14.97
N SER A 187 -25.62 13.57 -13.72
CA SER A 187 -26.99 13.21 -13.33
C SER A 187 -28.02 14.13 -13.92
N ARG A 188 -29.26 13.66 -14.03
CA ARG A 188 -30.43 14.46 -14.45
C ARG A 188 -31.35 14.82 -13.26
N SER A 189 -31.01 14.39 -12.06
CA SER A 189 -31.74 14.69 -10.84
C SER A 189 -30.79 14.78 -9.66
N TYR A 190 -30.91 15.82 -8.83
CA TYR A 190 -30.07 15.96 -7.64
C TYR A 190 -30.27 14.79 -6.63
N PHE A 191 -31.50 14.25 -6.56
CA PHE A 191 -31.76 13.10 -5.68
C PHE A 191 -31.11 11.79 -6.18
N GLU A 192 -30.88 11.68 -7.47
CA GLU A 192 -30.16 10.57 -8.08
C GLU A 192 -28.74 10.43 -7.51
N VAL A 193 -28.06 11.55 -7.27
CA VAL A 193 -26.73 11.58 -6.66
C VAL A 193 -26.76 10.98 -5.25
N VAL A 194 -27.82 11.24 -4.47
CA VAL A 194 -28.01 10.64 -3.14
C VAL A 194 -28.15 9.12 -3.25
N ILE A 195 -28.92 8.64 -4.23
CA ILE A 195 -29.06 7.18 -4.47
C ILE A 195 -27.70 6.58 -4.82
N PHE A 196 -26.92 7.21 -5.70
CA PHE A 196 -25.58 6.75 -6.06
C PHE A 196 -24.66 6.66 -4.84
N LEU A 197 -24.64 7.68 -4.00
CA LEU A 197 -23.82 7.68 -2.78
C LEU A 197 -24.21 6.54 -1.83
N ILE A 198 -25.51 6.28 -1.66
CA ILE A 198 -25.98 5.14 -0.84
C ILE A 198 -25.48 3.82 -1.44
N VAL A 199 -25.67 3.62 -2.75
CA VAL A 199 -25.24 2.40 -3.47
C VAL A 199 -23.74 2.18 -3.32
N PHE A 200 -22.93 3.24 -3.50
CA PHE A 200 -21.47 3.15 -3.39
C PHE A 200 -21.01 2.89 -1.96
N SER A 201 -21.59 3.58 -0.99
CA SER A 201 -21.27 3.37 0.42
C SER A 201 -21.58 1.93 0.85
N VAL A 202 -22.72 1.40 0.43
CA VAL A 202 -23.11 0.00 0.71
C VAL A 202 -22.13 -0.97 0.02
N ALA A 203 -21.80 -0.76 -1.26
CA ALA A 203 -20.88 -1.62 -1.98
C ALA A 203 -19.47 -1.62 -1.36
N ALA A 204 -18.95 -0.45 -0.97
CA ALA A 204 -17.68 -0.30 -0.30
C ALA A 204 -17.67 -0.99 1.07
N LEU A 205 -18.75 -0.79 1.86
CA LEU A 205 -18.90 -1.41 3.17
C LEU A 205 -18.94 -2.94 3.07
N LEU A 206 -19.66 -3.49 2.09
CA LEU A 206 -19.70 -4.93 1.83
C LEU A 206 -18.32 -5.47 1.46
N ASN A 207 -17.58 -4.77 0.60
CA ASN A 207 -16.24 -5.19 0.22
C ASN A 207 -15.28 -5.15 1.41
N MET A 208 -15.20 -4.01 2.11
CA MET A 208 -14.28 -3.85 3.23
C MET A 208 -14.62 -4.77 4.41
N GLY A 209 -15.91 -4.86 4.76
CA GLY A 209 -16.38 -5.67 5.87
C GLY A 209 -16.23 -7.18 5.66
N THR A 210 -16.14 -7.66 4.41
CA THR A 210 -15.91 -9.08 4.10
C THR A 210 -14.44 -9.43 3.91
N ASN A 211 -13.52 -8.46 4.00
CA ASN A 211 -12.08 -8.74 3.87
C ASN A 211 -11.56 -9.66 4.99
N PHE A 212 -12.18 -9.63 6.18
CA PHE A 212 -11.76 -10.52 7.28
C PHE A 212 -11.84 -12.02 6.91
N TRP A 213 -12.65 -12.43 5.93
CA TRP A 213 -12.69 -13.81 5.44
C TRP A 213 -11.43 -14.22 4.67
N LEU A 214 -10.63 -13.24 4.24
CA LEU A 214 -9.37 -13.49 3.52
C LEU A 214 -8.18 -13.71 4.46
N GLY A 215 -8.37 -13.52 5.78
CA GLY A 215 -7.35 -13.57 6.81
C GLY A 215 -6.65 -12.24 6.96
N GLU A 216 -5.65 -11.99 6.15
CA GLU A 216 -4.91 -10.72 6.11
C GLU A 216 -4.95 -10.09 4.72
N ILE A 217 -4.85 -8.79 4.66
CA ILE A 217 -4.73 -8.00 3.43
C ILE A 217 -3.57 -7.02 3.57
N SER A 218 -2.92 -6.69 2.44
CA SER A 218 -1.87 -5.68 2.41
C SER A 218 -2.42 -4.28 2.72
N SER A 219 -1.62 -3.46 3.41
CA SER A 219 -1.91 -2.04 3.63
C SER A 219 -2.10 -1.27 2.31
N ILE A 220 -1.35 -1.64 1.27
CA ILE A 220 -1.48 -1.08 -0.07
C ILE A 220 -2.87 -1.42 -0.65
N THR A 221 -3.25 -2.70 -0.59
CA THR A 221 -4.58 -3.15 -1.05
C THR A 221 -5.70 -2.46 -0.28
N ASN A 222 -5.60 -2.40 1.05
CA ASN A 222 -6.59 -1.75 1.90
C ASN A 222 -6.78 -0.27 1.54
N SER A 223 -5.68 0.43 1.27
CA SER A 223 -5.67 1.86 0.93
C SER A 223 -6.28 2.14 -0.44
N ILE A 224 -5.98 1.32 -1.43
CA ILE A 224 -6.38 1.56 -2.83
C ILE A 224 -7.78 0.99 -3.12
N ALA A 225 -8.18 -0.09 -2.45
CA ALA A 225 -9.39 -0.84 -2.78
C ALA A 225 -10.66 0.01 -2.79
N VAL A 226 -10.86 0.89 -1.80
CA VAL A 226 -12.05 1.74 -1.72
C VAL A 226 -12.10 2.74 -2.86
N ILE A 227 -10.97 3.38 -3.18
CA ILE A 227 -10.87 4.42 -4.22
C ILE A 227 -11.13 3.81 -5.59
N LEU A 228 -10.45 2.70 -5.91
CA LEU A 228 -10.63 2.01 -7.20
C LEU A 228 -12.04 1.42 -7.33
N GLN A 229 -12.58 0.85 -6.26
CA GLN A 229 -13.95 0.35 -6.27
C GLN A 229 -14.96 1.46 -6.54
N LEU A 230 -14.82 2.62 -5.89
CA LEU A 230 -15.68 3.78 -6.15
C LEU A 230 -15.58 4.22 -7.60
N ALA A 231 -14.38 4.36 -8.15
CA ALA A 231 -14.17 4.78 -9.53
C ALA A 231 -14.82 3.82 -10.54
N LEU A 232 -14.71 2.49 -10.31
CA LEU A 232 -15.27 1.47 -11.20
C LEU A 232 -16.79 1.29 -11.02
N ALA A 233 -17.33 1.50 -9.81
CA ALA A 233 -18.74 1.31 -9.53
C ALA A 233 -19.64 2.42 -10.08
N ILE A 234 -19.11 3.64 -10.23
CA ILE A 234 -19.82 4.81 -10.74
C ILE A 234 -20.43 4.53 -12.11
N ASP A 235 -19.65 3.97 -13.02
CA ASP A 235 -20.07 3.71 -14.40
C ASP A 235 -21.28 2.78 -14.43
N TYR A 236 -21.33 1.76 -13.58
CA TYR A 236 -22.43 0.81 -13.53
C TYR A 236 -23.73 1.45 -13.09
N ALA A 237 -23.67 2.32 -12.07
CA ALA A 237 -24.84 3.02 -11.56
C ALA A 237 -25.35 4.07 -12.59
N ILE A 238 -24.45 4.79 -13.25
CA ILE A 238 -24.81 5.78 -14.29
C ILE A 238 -25.44 5.08 -15.49
N ILE A 239 -24.86 3.96 -15.99
CA ILE A 239 -25.43 3.21 -17.12
C ILE A 239 -26.85 2.74 -16.78
N PHE A 240 -27.06 2.17 -15.59
CA PHE A 240 -28.37 1.74 -15.17
C PHE A 240 -29.37 2.90 -15.04
N SER A 241 -28.97 4.02 -14.47
CA SER A 241 -29.82 5.18 -14.32
C SER A 241 -30.20 5.82 -15.65
N HIS A 242 -29.25 5.99 -16.57
CA HIS A 242 -29.54 6.49 -17.90
C HIS A 242 -30.50 5.56 -18.67
N ARG A 243 -30.30 4.24 -18.56
CA ARG A 243 -31.21 3.28 -19.15
C ARG A 243 -32.63 3.39 -18.58
N TYR A 244 -32.74 3.58 -17.27
CA TYR A 244 -34.05 3.80 -16.63
C TYR A 244 -34.70 5.11 -17.13
N GLN A 245 -33.95 6.18 -17.26
CA GLN A 245 -34.47 7.45 -17.81
C GLN A 245 -34.92 7.33 -19.27
N ASP A 246 -34.25 6.52 -20.08
CA ASP A 246 -34.62 6.28 -21.49
C ASP A 246 -35.90 5.43 -21.60
N GLU A 247 -36.19 4.56 -20.65
CA GLU A 247 -37.36 3.69 -20.67
C GLU A 247 -38.60 4.28 -19.97
N ILE A 248 -38.42 5.27 -19.07
CA ILE A 248 -39.53 5.82 -18.26
C ILE A 248 -40.61 6.47 -19.12
N ASP A 249 -40.25 7.11 -20.23
CA ASP A 249 -41.19 7.77 -21.13
C ASP A 249 -41.84 6.80 -22.13
N ARG A 250 -41.39 5.53 -22.18
CA ARG A 250 -41.85 4.52 -23.12
C ARG A 250 -42.89 3.57 -22.52
N PHE A 251 -42.94 3.49 -21.18
CA PHE A 251 -43.83 2.56 -20.49
C PHE A 251 -44.91 3.30 -19.67
N PRO A 252 -46.10 2.74 -19.54
CA PRO A 252 -47.23 3.38 -18.85
C PRO A 252 -47.01 3.44 -17.33
N THR A 253 -46.16 2.58 -16.77
CA THR A 253 -45.87 2.53 -15.32
C THR A 253 -44.37 2.56 -15.07
N GLU A 254 -43.96 3.27 -14.01
CA GLU A 254 -42.57 3.36 -13.55
C GLU A 254 -41.97 1.97 -13.23
N ARG A 255 -42.83 1.07 -12.73
CA ARG A 255 -42.44 -0.30 -12.41
C ARG A 255 -42.04 -1.08 -13.67
N GLU A 256 -42.80 -0.96 -14.77
CA GLU A 256 -42.48 -1.62 -16.03
C GLU A 256 -41.22 -1.06 -16.68
N ALA A 257 -41.08 0.27 -16.67
CA ALA A 257 -39.88 0.97 -17.13
C ALA A 257 -38.63 0.46 -16.36
N LEU A 258 -38.74 0.32 -15.03
CA LEU A 258 -37.62 -0.14 -14.19
C LEU A 258 -37.26 -1.62 -14.46
N ILE A 259 -38.25 -2.49 -14.69
CA ILE A 259 -38.02 -3.89 -15.05
C ILE A 259 -37.31 -4.00 -16.40
N GLU A 260 -37.76 -3.23 -17.38
CA GLU A 260 -37.13 -3.22 -18.72
C GLU A 260 -35.72 -2.67 -18.67
N ALA A 261 -35.51 -1.52 -17.99
CA ALA A 261 -34.21 -0.91 -17.80
C ALA A 261 -33.23 -1.87 -17.13
N LEU A 262 -33.66 -2.56 -16.06
CA LEU A 262 -32.81 -3.52 -15.33
C LEU A 262 -32.46 -4.71 -16.22
N SER A 263 -33.41 -5.27 -16.97
CA SER A 263 -33.16 -6.42 -17.85
C SER A 263 -32.14 -6.12 -18.94
N LYS A 264 -32.13 -4.90 -19.49
CA LYS A 264 -31.16 -4.45 -20.49
C LYS A 264 -29.80 -4.09 -19.87
N SER A 265 -29.81 -3.41 -18.74
CA SER A 265 -28.58 -2.98 -18.05
C SER A 265 -27.78 -4.14 -17.50
N ILE A 266 -28.40 -5.24 -17.08
CA ILE A 266 -27.70 -6.44 -16.62
C ILE A 266 -26.75 -6.94 -17.71
N VAL A 267 -27.18 -7.00 -18.95
CA VAL A 267 -26.33 -7.49 -20.06
C VAL A 267 -25.19 -6.53 -20.34
N GLU A 268 -25.49 -5.24 -20.46
CA GLU A 268 -24.49 -4.20 -20.78
C GLU A 268 -23.41 -4.09 -19.71
N ILE A 269 -23.83 -3.99 -18.45
CA ILE A 269 -22.92 -3.82 -17.31
C ILE A 269 -22.15 -5.10 -17.04
N SER A 270 -22.79 -6.28 -17.09
CA SER A 270 -22.09 -7.56 -16.87
C SER A 270 -21.03 -7.83 -17.93
N SER A 271 -21.28 -7.48 -19.18
CA SER A 271 -20.30 -7.65 -20.26
C SER A 271 -19.05 -6.77 -20.04
N SER A 272 -19.24 -5.52 -19.65
CA SER A 272 -18.13 -4.59 -19.34
C SER A 272 -17.37 -5.02 -18.09
N SER A 273 -18.09 -5.33 -17.01
CA SER A 273 -17.49 -5.72 -15.73
C SER A 273 -16.73 -7.04 -15.80
N LEU A 274 -17.17 -7.98 -16.63
CA LEU A 274 -16.47 -9.25 -16.82
C LEU A 274 -15.06 -9.03 -17.38
N THR A 275 -14.91 -8.08 -18.31
CA THR A 275 -13.59 -7.71 -18.85
C THR A 275 -12.68 -7.16 -17.77
N THR A 276 -13.21 -6.26 -16.94
CA THR A 276 -12.44 -5.67 -15.81
C THR A 276 -12.07 -6.73 -14.77
N ILE A 277 -13.02 -7.59 -14.38
CA ILE A 277 -12.77 -8.70 -13.45
C ILE A 277 -11.70 -9.63 -14.02
N SER A 278 -11.77 -9.97 -15.32
CA SER A 278 -10.78 -10.84 -15.97
C SER A 278 -9.37 -10.24 -15.90
N GLY A 279 -9.22 -8.92 -16.08
CA GLY A 279 -7.96 -8.22 -15.92
C GLY A 279 -7.43 -8.28 -14.49
N LEU A 280 -8.31 -8.09 -13.50
CA LEU A 280 -7.95 -8.18 -12.08
C LEU A 280 -7.62 -9.62 -11.66
N VAL A 281 -8.34 -10.61 -12.18
CA VAL A 281 -8.04 -12.02 -11.95
C VAL A 281 -6.68 -12.39 -12.55
N ALA A 282 -6.28 -11.77 -13.68
CA ALA A 282 -4.95 -11.98 -14.23
C ALA A 282 -3.83 -11.51 -13.27
N LEU A 283 -4.05 -10.49 -12.45
CA LEU A 283 -3.11 -10.08 -11.40
C LEU A 283 -2.88 -11.19 -10.36
N MET A 284 -3.88 -12.04 -10.12
CA MET A 284 -3.75 -13.15 -9.17
C MET A 284 -2.76 -14.24 -9.64
N LEU A 285 -2.35 -14.19 -10.90
CA LEU A 285 -1.36 -15.12 -11.48
C LEU A 285 0.09 -14.61 -11.29
N MET A 286 0.28 -13.42 -10.69
CA MET A 286 1.61 -12.90 -10.39
C MET A 286 2.29 -13.75 -9.31
N GLN A 287 3.59 -13.95 -9.45
CA GLN A 287 4.40 -14.63 -8.44
C GLN A 287 4.47 -13.81 -7.13
N PHE A 288 4.48 -12.50 -7.24
CA PHE A 288 4.42 -11.60 -6.10
C PHE A 288 3.00 -11.60 -5.49
N ARG A 289 2.87 -12.10 -4.25
CA ARG A 289 1.56 -12.32 -3.59
C ARG A 289 0.73 -11.05 -3.43
N LEU A 290 1.34 -9.88 -3.48
CA LEU A 290 0.62 -8.60 -3.49
C LEU A 290 -0.32 -8.49 -4.71
N GLY A 291 0.09 -9.01 -5.89
CA GLY A 291 -0.77 -9.07 -7.07
C GLY A 291 -2.01 -9.95 -6.85
N TYR A 292 -1.84 -11.08 -6.17
CA TYR A 292 -2.97 -11.95 -5.77
C TYR A 292 -3.93 -11.22 -4.83
N ASP A 293 -3.41 -10.56 -3.80
CA ASP A 293 -4.19 -9.81 -2.81
C ASP A 293 -5.00 -8.67 -3.46
N LEU A 294 -4.33 -7.82 -4.25
CA LEU A 294 -4.99 -6.77 -5.04
C LEU A 294 -6.06 -7.33 -5.98
N GLY A 295 -5.70 -8.35 -6.76
CA GLY A 295 -6.61 -8.96 -7.73
C GLY A 295 -7.87 -9.51 -7.07
N LEU A 296 -7.72 -10.19 -5.94
CA LEU A 296 -8.82 -10.79 -5.21
C LEU A 296 -9.74 -9.74 -4.57
N VAL A 297 -9.19 -8.78 -3.83
CA VAL A 297 -9.98 -7.76 -3.11
C VAL A 297 -10.69 -6.83 -4.08
N LEU A 298 -10.04 -6.43 -5.19
CA LEU A 298 -10.66 -5.57 -6.20
C LEU A 298 -11.71 -6.31 -7.03
N SER A 299 -11.45 -7.55 -7.44
CA SER A 299 -12.45 -8.38 -8.15
C SER A 299 -13.70 -8.58 -7.30
N LYS A 300 -13.52 -8.92 -6.01
CA LYS A 300 -14.61 -9.00 -5.04
C LYS A 300 -15.33 -7.66 -4.89
N GLY A 301 -14.61 -6.54 -4.86
CA GLY A 301 -15.16 -5.19 -4.81
C GLY A 301 -16.08 -4.88 -6.00
N ILE A 302 -15.68 -5.26 -7.22
CA ILE A 302 -16.52 -5.11 -8.41
C ILE A 302 -17.78 -5.99 -8.29
N LEU A 303 -17.65 -7.23 -7.86
CA LEU A 303 -18.81 -8.11 -7.64
C LEU A 303 -19.79 -7.52 -6.59
N CYS A 304 -19.29 -7.00 -5.49
CA CYS A 304 -20.10 -6.29 -4.50
C CYS A 304 -20.83 -5.09 -5.12
N SER A 305 -20.15 -4.33 -5.96
CA SER A 305 -20.73 -3.18 -6.67
C SER A 305 -21.82 -3.60 -7.65
N LEU A 306 -21.61 -4.66 -8.44
CA LEU A 306 -22.61 -5.21 -9.35
C LEU A 306 -23.86 -5.69 -8.60
N ILE A 307 -23.66 -6.47 -7.53
CA ILE A 307 -24.75 -6.97 -6.69
C ILE A 307 -25.55 -5.80 -6.11
N THR A 308 -24.87 -4.75 -5.65
CA THR A 308 -25.53 -3.57 -5.08
C THR A 308 -26.28 -2.79 -6.15
N VAL A 309 -25.72 -2.59 -7.33
CA VAL A 309 -26.37 -1.88 -8.44
C VAL A 309 -27.57 -2.67 -8.98
N PHE A 310 -27.46 -3.99 -9.13
CA PHE A 310 -28.58 -4.77 -9.69
C PHE A 310 -29.68 -5.07 -8.68
N LEU A 311 -29.37 -5.23 -7.40
CA LEU A 311 -30.37 -5.62 -6.39
C LEU A 311 -30.87 -4.45 -5.54
N LEU A 312 -29.97 -3.58 -5.06
CA LEU A 312 -30.35 -2.50 -4.15
C LEU A 312 -30.86 -1.26 -4.90
N MET A 313 -30.14 -0.84 -5.94
CA MET A 313 -30.45 0.41 -6.65
C MET A 313 -31.86 0.45 -7.25
N PRO A 314 -32.40 -0.61 -7.90
CA PRO A 314 -33.80 -0.61 -8.34
C PRO A 314 -34.79 -0.42 -7.20
N GLY A 315 -34.50 -1.02 -6.04
CA GLY A 315 -35.34 -0.84 -4.84
C GLY A 315 -35.35 0.59 -4.33
N LEU A 316 -34.19 1.26 -4.32
CA LEU A 316 -34.06 2.66 -3.94
C LEU A 316 -34.80 3.57 -4.94
N ILE A 317 -34.60 3.40 -6.24
CA ILE A 317 -35.31 4.18 -7.27
C ILE A 317 -36.82 4.03 -7.12
N ALA A 318 -37.33 2.80 -6.97
CA ALA A 318 -38.75 2.53 -6.81
C ALA A 318 -39.33 3.10 -5.52
N SER A 319 -38.54 3.19 -4.45
CA SER A 319 -38.98 3.71 -3.15
C SER A 319 -38.98 5.26 -3.10
N PHE A 320 -38.02 5.87 -3.80
CA PHE A 320 -37.78 7.31 -3.83
C PHE A 320 -38.15 7.99 -5.16
N PHE A 321 -39.09 7.40 -5.87
CA PHE A 321 -39.50 7.92 -7.17
C PHE A 321 -40.00 9.37 -7.14
N ARG A 322 -40.84 9.73 -6.13
CA ARG A 322 -41.39 11.09 -5.98
C ARG A 322 -40.29 12.15 -5.80
N PRO A 323 -39.33 12.02 -4.88
CA PRO A 323 -38.21 12.96 -4.76
C PRO A 323 -37.35 12.99 -6.05
N LEU A 324 -37.10 11.84 -6.66
CA LEU A 324 -36.31 11.74 -7.89
C LEU A 324 -36.92 12.62 -9.00
N ARG A 325 -38.23 12.53 -9.23
CA ARG A 325 -38.96 13.31 -10.22
C ARG A 325 -39.06 14.80 -9.87
N ARG A 326 -39.15 15.16 -8.58
CA ARG A 326 -39.24 16.55 -8.13
C ARG A 326 -37.94 17.33 -8.31
N THR A 327 -36.81 16.66 -8.27
CA THR A 327 -35.47 17.26 -8.38
C THR A 327 -34.85 17.12 -9.74
N THR A 328 -35.62 16.73 -10.76
CA THR A 328 -35.17 16.63 -12.15
C THR A 328 -34.80 18.00 -12.69
N HIS A 329 -33.65 18.11 -13.35
CA HIS A 329 -33.15 19.30 -14.02
C HIS A 329 -32.65 18.98 -15.43
N LYS A 330 -32.41 20.01 -16.22
CA LYS A 330 -31.83 19.84 -17.57
C LYS A 330 -30.43 19.28 -17.46
N SER A 331 -30.08 18.33 -18.35
CA SER A 331 -28.72 17.79 -18.43
C SER A 331 -27.69 18.92 -18.61
N HIS A 332 -26.63 18.90 -17.82
CA HIS A 332 -25.48 19.80 -17.97
C HIS A 332 -24.51 19.30 -19.03
N VAL A 333 -24.67 18.04 -19.45
CA VAL A 333 -23.84 17.45 -20.51
C VAL A 333 -24.25 18.11 -21.86
N PRO A 334 -23.32 18.79 -22.53
CA PRO A 334 -23.61 19.41 -23.80
C PRO A 334 -23.93 18.37 -24.89
N ASP A 335 -24.74 18.76 -25.88
CA ASP A 335 -24.97 17.90 -27.03
C ASP A 335 -23.70 17.79 -27.87
N ILE A 336 -23.13 16.59 -27.88
CA ILE A 336 -21.89 16.27 -28.61
C ILE A 336 -22.13 15.71 -30.01
N THR A 337 -23.36 15.77 -30.54
CA THR A 337 -23.70 15.27 -31.88
C THR A 337 -22.84 15.92 -32.96
N GLY A 338 -22.50 17.20 -32.78
CA GLY A 338 -21.59 17.93 -33.67
C GLY A 338 -20.18 17.31 -33.70
N TRP A 339 -19.66 16.96 -32.55
CA TRP A 339 -18.36 16.26 -32.40
C TRP A 339 -18.39 14.86 -33.02
N GLY A 340 -19.48 14.11 -32.86
CA GLY A 340 -19.66 12.83 -33.51
C GLY A 340 -19.53 12.90 -35.01
N ARG A 341 -20.08 13.93 -35.67
CA ARG A 341 -19.93 14.15 -37.12
C ARG A 341 -18.49 14.48 -37.53
N VAL A 342 -17.76 15.26 -36.73
CA VAL A 342 -16.34 15.56 -36.98
C VAL A 342 -15.51 14.28 -36.84
N LEU A 343 -15.71 13.48 -35.77
CA LEU A 343 -15.03 12.21 -35.56
C LEU A 343 -15.28 11.22 -36.72
N MET A 344 -16.51 11.11 -37.18
CA MET A 344 -16.85 10.26 -38.34
C MET A 344 -16.14 10.70 -39.60
N LYS A 345 -16.01 12.02 -39.84
CA LYS A 345 -15.33 12.58 -41.01
C LYS A 345 -13.81 12.40 -40.97
N THR A 346 -13.22 12.50 -39.77
CA THR A 346 -11.76 12.44 -39.53
C THR A 346 -11.27 11.09 -38.99
N ARG A 347 -12.13 10.04 -38.98
CA ARG A 347 -11.85 8.74 -38.38
C ARG A 347 -10.51 8.11 -38.77
N PHE A 348 -10.18 8.16 -40.07
CA PHE A 348 -8.90 7.62 -40.57
C PHE A 348 -7.69 8.46 -40.13
N GLY A 349 -7.86 9.76 -39.96
CA GLY A 349 -6.81 10.63 -39.44
C GLY A 349 -6.47 10.30 -37.98
N PHE A 350 -7.48 10.05 -37.12
CA PHE A 350 -7.25 9.64 -35.74
C PHE A 350 -6.57 8.27 -35.66
N VAL A 351 -6.97 7.31 -36.51
CA VAL A 351 -6.30 6.01 -36.59
C VAL A 351 -4.84 6.17 -37.01
N ALA A 352 -4.55 7.00 -38.00
CA ALA A 352 -3.17 7.24 -38.45
C ALA A 352 -2.32 7.88 -37.33
N VAL A 353 -2.86 8.87 -36.63
CA VAL A 353 -2.19 9.50 -35.47
C VAL A 353 -1.91 8.47 -34.38
N PHE A 354 -2.88 7.61 -34.06
CA PHE A 354 -2.70 6.57 -33.05
C PHE A 354 -1.61 5.55 -33.44
N VAL A 355 -1.59 5.12 -34.71
CA VAL A 355 -0.57 4.21 -35.25
C VAL A 355 0.83 4.81 -35.17
N ILE A 356 0.97 6.14 -35.29
CA ILE A 356 2.26 6.84 -35.16
C ILE A 356 2.65 7.00 -33.68
N ILE A 357 1.71 7.35 -32.81
CA ILE A 357 1.99 7.58 -31.39
C ILE A 357 2.32 6.27 -30.66
N LEU A 358 1.68 5.16 -31.03
CA LEU A 358 1.87 3.88 -30.35
C LEU A 358 3.34 3.37 -30.34
N PRO A 359 4.04 3.31 -31.48
CA PRO A 359 5.46 2.94 -31.49
C PRO A 359 6.34 3.91 -30.70
N LEU A 360 6.03 5.21 -30.75
CA LEU A 360 6.75 6.21 -29.97
C LEU A 360 6.56 5.99 -28.45
N ALA A 361 5.32 5.71 -28.04
CA ALA A 361 5.01 5.38 -26.64
C ALA A 361 5.73 4.11 -26.16
N ILE A 362 5.74 3.06 -27.00
CA ILE A 362 6.49 1.81 -26.72
C ILE A 362 7.98 2.10 -26.57
N TRP A 363 8.54 2.91 -27.48
CA TRP A 363 9.96 3.29 -27.43
C TRP A 363 10.29 4.11 -26.16
N CYS A 364 9.44 5.06 -25.77
CA CYS A 364 9.60 5.81 -24.53
C CYS A 364 9.50 4.90 -23.32
N SER A 365 8.52 4.00 -23.30
CA SER A 365 8.31 3.06 -22.20
C SER A 365 9.49 2.10 -22.02
N SER A 366 10.14 1.65 -23.13
CA SER A 366 11.31 0.76 -23.06
C SER A 366 12.56 1.42 -22.47
N ARG A 367 12.57 2.75 -22.33
CA ARG A 367 13.64 3.52 -21.71
C ARG A 367 13.35 3.94 -20.29
N THR A 368 12.22 3.53 -19.73
CA THR A 368 11.88 3.81 -18.33
C THR A 368 12.76 2.92 -17.44
N GLU A 369 13.56 3.54 -16.59
CA GLU A 369 14.29 2.85 -15.55
C GLU A 369 13.35 2.55 -14.39
N TYR A 370 13.23 1.26 -14.07
CA TYR A 370 12.47 0.83 -12.91
C TYR A 370 13.41 0.79 -11.71
N ALA A 371 13.25 1.71 -10.77
CA ALA A 371 13.93 1.68 -9.49
C ALA A 371 12.99 1.09 -8.43
N PHE A 372 13.42 0.01 -7.81
CA PHE A 372 12.76 -0.50 -6.60
C PHE A 372 13.37 0.21 -5.40
N ASN A 373 12.88 1.40 -5.11
CA ASN A 373 13.34 2.18 -3.98
C ASN A 373 12.22 3.09 -3.45
N ASP A 374 12.04 3.11 -2.14
CA ASP A 374 11.14 4.02 -1.46
C ASP A 374 11.59 5.49 -1.53
N ALA A 375 12.85 5.74 -1.83
CA ALA A 375 13.45 7.08 -1.87
C ALA A 375 12.74 8.05 -2.84
N GLY A 376 12.19 7.56 -3.95
CA GLY A 376 11.49 8.41 -4.94
C GLY A 376 10.09 8.87 -4.51
N ILE A 377 9.42 8.09 -3.64
CA ILE A 377 8.09 8.45 -3.09
C ILE A 377 8.27 9.43 -1.92
N ASP A 378 9.42 9.40 -1.26
CA ASP A 378 9.76 10.19 -0.09
C ASP A 378 9.98 11.69 -0.38
N GLU A 379 10.25 12.06 -1.64
CA GLU A 379 10.47 13.47 -2.00
C GLU A 379 9.21 14.35 -1.90
N LEU A 380 8.02 13.75 -1.88
CA LEU A 380 6.75 14.50 -1.92
C LEU A 380 6.23 14.95 -0.55
N LYS A 381 6.77 14.47 0.57
CA LYS A 381 6.31 14.83 1.92
C LYS A 381 7.45 15.07 2.91
N TYR A 382 7.32 16.17 3.65
CA TYR A 382 8.21 16.50 4.76
C TYR A 382 7.89 15.63 5.97
N SER A 383 8.87 14.86 6.45
CA SER A 383 8.88 14.24 7.77
C SER A 383 10.20 14.59 8.43
N GLU A 384 10.19 14.83 9.74
CA GLU A 384 11.41 15.21 10.50
C GLU A 384 12.49 14.12 10.37
N SER A 385 12.12 12.84 10.51
CA SER A 385 13.04 11.71 10.38
C SER A 385 13.65 11.62 8.98
N ARG A 386 12.86 11.86 7.93
CA ARG A 386 13.34 11.85 6.53
C ARG A 386 14.23 13.06 6.21
N ALA A 387 13.86 14.23 6.72
CA ALA A 387 14.70 15.43 6.59
C ALA A 387 16.04 15.21 7.28
N ALA A 388 16.02 14.55 8.45
CA ALA A 388 17.22 14.14 9.16
C ALA A 388 18.04 13.12 8.36
N ALA A 389 17.40 12.06 7.83
CA ALA A 389 18.06 11.07 7.00
C ALA A 389 18.78 11.69 5.80
N ARG A 390 18.12 12.61 5.06
CA ARG A 390 18.76 13.34 3.94
C ARG A 390 19.95 14.18 4.39
N LYS A 391 19.82 14.83 5.53
CA LYS A 391 20.90 15.66 6.08
C LYS A 391 22.10 14.79 6.49
N ILE A 392 21.84 13.66 7.15
CA ILE A 392 22.85 12.66 7.52
C ILE A 392 23.56 12.13 6.27
N THR A 393 22.79 11.65 5.29
CA THR A 393 23.30 11.11 4.01
C THR A 393 24.11 12.16 3.23
N GLY A 394 23.67 13.40 3.22
CA GLY A 394 24.39 14.50 2.56
C GLY A 394 25.69 14.88 3.24
N THR A 395 25.87 14.57 4.53
CA THR A 395 27.06 14.90 5.32
C THR A 395 28.05 13.74 5.38
N PHE A 396 27.55 12.50 5.62
CA PHE A 396 28.38 11.30 5.89
C PHE A 396 28.46 10.33 4.71
N ALA A 397 27.94 10.69 3.54
CA ALA A 397 27.74 9.84 2.39
C ALA A 397 26.66 8.76 2.57
N ASN A 398 26.17 8.22 1.47
CA ASN A 398 25.11 7.22 1.47
C ASN A 398 25.73 5.83 1.33
N ASP A 399 25.95 5.15 2.43
CA ASP A 399 26.44 3.78 2.42
C ASP A 399 25.25 2.82 2.58
N THR A 400 25.04 2.01 1.55
CA THR A 400 24.04 0.94 1.59
C THR A 400 24.64 -0.28 2.26
N THR A 401 24.11 -0.68 3.40
CA THR A 401 24.54 -1.90 4.09
C THR A 401 23.77 -3.11 3.56
N ILE A 402 24.50 -4.15 3.18
CA ILE A 402 23.94 -5.44 2.75
C ILE A 402 24.34 -6.48 3.79
N ALA A 403 23.36 -7.14 4.41
CA ALA A 403 23.59 -8.28 5.28
C ALA A 403 23.56 -9.57 4.45
N VAL A 404 24.63 -10.35 4.53
CA VAL A 404 24.75 -11.64 3.85
C VAL A 404 24.77 -12.75 4.91
N LEU A 405 23.83 -13.68 4.81
CA LEU A 405 23.77 -14.84 5.71
C LEU A 405 24.62 -15.97 5.14
N VAL A 406 25.56 -16.44 5.92
CA VAL A 406 26.43 -17.58 5.59
C VAL A 406 26.24 -18.72 6.58
N PRO A 407 26.39 -19.99 6.17
CA PRO A 407 26.33 -21.13 7.10
C PRO A 407 27.42 -21.02 8.18
N SER A 408 27.04 -21.23 9.44
CA SER A 408 27.99 -21.21 10.56
C SER A 408 28.99 -22.36 10.51
N GLY A 409 30.17 -22.17 11.09
CA GLY A 409 31.16 -23.22 11.36
C GLY A 409 32.20 -23.45 10.27
N ASN A 410 32.14 -22.76 9.12
CA ASN A 410 33.19 -22.81 8.09
C ASN A 410 33.86 -21.44 7.94
N TYR A 411 34.67 -21.07 8.92
CA TYR A 411 35.30 -19.75 9.00
C TYR A 411 36.35 -19.51 7.90
N GLU A 412 36.97 -20.58 7.34
CA GLU A 412 37.89 -20.43 6.21
C GLU A 412 37.15 -20.02 4.92
N ALA A 413 35.98 -20.60 4.68
CA ALA A 413 35.13 -20.20 3.56
C ALA A 413 34.58 -18.79 3.76
N GLU A 414 34.19 -18.41 4.97
CA GLU A 414 33.78 -17.05 5.32
C GLU A 414 34.91 -16.05 5.07
N LYS A 415 36.13 -16.34 5.52
CA LYS A 415 37.31 -15.51 5.31
C LYS A 415 37.64 -15.31 3.83
N GLN A 416 37.44 -16.34 3.02
CA GLN A 416 37.62 -16.23 1.58
C GLN A 416 36.51 -15.38 0.95
N PHE A 417 35.26 -15.62 1.31
CA PHE A 417 34.12 -14.81 0.86
C PHE A 417 34.30 -13.33 1.21
N LEU A 418 34.75 -13.01 2.43
CA LEU A 418 34.98 -11.61 2.85
C LEU A 418 36.06 -10.94 2.03
N ARG A 419 37.13 -11.69 1.65
CA ARG A 419 38.17 -11.17 0.76
C ARG A 419 37.64 -10.94 -0.66
N ASP A 420 36.96 -11.92 -1.22
CA ASP A 420 36.40 -11.82 -2.56
C ASP A 420 35.35 -10.69 -2.64
N ALA A 421 34.56 -10.49 -1.60
CA ALA A 421 33.58 -9.40 -1.50
C ALA A 421 34.26 -8.02 -1.39
N ALA A 422 35.40 -7.94 -0.68
CA ALA A 422 36.15 -6.68 -0.53
C ALA A 422 36.84 -6.25 -1.86
N GLU A 423 37.05 -7.18 -2.80
CA GLU A 423 37.62 -6.90 -4.11
C GLU A 423 36.57 -6.41 -5.14
N LEU A 424 35.26 -6.46 -4.80
CA LEU A 424 34.20 -6.01 -5.70
C LEU A 424 34.20 -4.47 -5.84
N ASP A 425 33.98 -4.00 -7.07
CA ASP A 425 33.83 -2.57 -7.34
C ASP A 425 32.64 -1.99 -6.52
N ASN A 426 32.86 -0.81 -5.92
CA ASN A 426 31.92 -0.08 -5.10
C ASN A 426 31.60 -0.71 -3.72
N VAL A 427 32.32 -1.73 -3.28
CA VAL A 427 32.26 -2.20 -1.88
C VAL A 427 33.29 -1.41 -1.08
N LYS A 428 32.86 -0.73 -0.02
CA LYS A 428 33.74 0.09 0.83
C LYS A 428 34.33 -0.72 1.97
N THR A 429 33.53 -1.49 2.65
CA THR A 429 33.91 -2.24 3.84
C THR A 429 33.15 -3.56 3.87
N VAL A 430 33.81 -4.60 4.27
CA VAL A 430 33.22 -5.92 4.50
C VAL A 430 33.58 -6.36 5.90
N THR A 431 32.59 -6.70 6.72
CA THR A 431 32.77 -7.13 8.11
C THR A 431 32.07 -8.45 8.34
N GLY A 432 32.75 -9.40 8.95
CA GLY A 432 32.23 -10.70 9.39
C GLY A 432 33.09 -11.27 10.50
N LEU A 433 32.67 -12.34 11.16
CA LEU A 433 33.40 -12.93 12.29
C LEU A 433 34.82 -13.30 11.95
N ALA A 434 35.08 -13.71 10.70
CA ALA A 434 36.37 -14.18 10.27
C ALA A 434 37.39 -13.07 9.90
N ASN A 435 36.98 -11.77 9.96
CA ASN A 435 37.92 -10.65 9.72
C ASN A 435 37.88 -9.57 10.83
N ILE A 436 37.20 -9.81 11.94
CA ILE A 436 37.27 -8.93 13.12
C ILE A 436 38.58 -9.20 13.83
N GLU A 437 39.52 -8.26 13.74
CA GLU A 437 40.78 -8.30 14.46
C GLU A 437 40.56 -7.95 15.94
N ILE A 438 41.16 -8.76 16.83
CA ILE A 438 41.07 -8.51 18.27
C ILE A 438 42.38 -7.96 18.81
N GLU A 439 43.53 -8.63 18.53
CA GLU A 439 44.83 -8.22 18.98
C GLU A 439 45.94 -8.90 18.12
N ASP A 440 47.06 -8.20 17.86
CA ASP A 440 48.23 -8.71 17.16
C ASP A 440 47.98 -9.45 15.82
N GLY A 441 46.99 -8.98 15.02
CA GLY A 441 46.66 -9.60 13.72
C GLY A 441 45.89 -10.91 13.82
N LYS A 442 45.39 -11.29 14.98
CA LYS A 442 44.47 -12.42 15.18
C LYS A 442 43.03 -11.99 15.07
N VAL A 443 42.24 -12.82 14.39
CA VAL A 443 40.82 -12.60 14.19
C VAL A 443 39.99 -13.42 15.19
N LEU A 444 38.75 -12.99 15.44
CA LEU A 444 37.82 -13.58 16.43
C LEU A 444 37.64 -15.11 16.26
N THR A 445 37.78 -15.61 15.03
CA THR A 445 37.61 -17.04 14.69
C THR A 445 38.88 -17.87 14.77
N ASP A 446 40.01 -17.27 15.10
CA ASP A 446 41.29 -18.00 15.27
C ASP A 446 41.26 -18.85 16.55
N SER A 447 42.13 -19.88 16.57
CA SER A 447 42.27 -20.71 17.78
C SER A 447 43.03 -19.95 18.86
N TYR A 448 42.43 -19.81 20.02
CA TYR A 448 43.05 -19.19 21.18
C TYR A 448 43.44 -20.26 22.21
N THR A 449 44.57 -20.03 22.88
CA THR A 449 44.88 -20.83 24.07
C THR A 449 44.01 -20.37 25.23
N PRO A 450 43.67 -21.26 26.20
CA PRO A 450 42.88 -20.88 27.36
C PRO A 450 43.43 -19.65 28.11
N ARG A 451 44.74 -19.46 28.09
CA ARG A 451 45.39 -18.33 28.72
C ARG A 451 45.16 -17.01 27.98
N MET A 452 45.13 -17.04 26.66
CA MET A 452 44.82 -15.89 25.82
C MET A 452 43.31 -15.53 25.93
N PHE A 453 42.46 -16.56 26.02
CA PHE A 453 41.04 -16.39 26.14
C PHE A 453 40.66 -15.76 27.52
N SER A 454 41.33 -16.20 28.60
CA SER A 454 41.22 -15.62 29.93
C SER A 454 41.61 -14.14 29.95
N MET A 455 42.71 -13.78 29.26
CA MET A 455 43.13 -12.38 29.19
C MET A 455 42.15 -11.52 28.35
N LEU A 456 41.62 -12.04 27.26
CA LEU A 456 40.76 -11.36 26.35
C LEU A 456 39.38 -11.03 26.93
N LEU A 457 38.81 -11.98 27.69
CA LEU A 457 37.51 -11.84 28.34
C LEU A 457 37.58 -11.37 29.79
N ASN A 458 38.80 -11.16 30.32
CA ASN A 458 39.04 -10.78 31.71
C ASN A 458 38.35 -11.74 32.71
N ILE A 459 38.36 -13.04 32.39
CA ILE A 459 37.83 -14.14 33.21
C ILE A 459 38.96 -14.97 33.81
N ASP A 460 38.66 -15.73 34.86
CA ASP A 460 39.68 -16.62 35.48
C ASP A 460 40.11 -17.71 34.52
N PHE A 461 41.40 -18.08 34.59
CA PHE A 461 42.01 -19.10 33.72
C PHE A 461 41.30 -20.45 33.79
N GLU A 462 40.74 -20.78 34.97
CA GLU A 462 39.99 -22.03 35.20
C GLU A 462 38.64 -22.03 34.46
N GLU A 463 38.07 -20.88 34.17
CA GLU A 463 36.83 -20.70 33.39
C GLU A 463 37.06 -20.66 31.88
N ALA A 464 38.30 -20.42 31.44
CA ALA A 464 38.67 -20.29 30.02
C ALA A 464 39.08 -21.63 29.37
N GLY A 465 39.09 -22.74 30.11
CA GLY A 465 39.57 -24.05 29.69
C GLY A 465 38.56 -25.04 29.14
#